data_0ca7ca7021062a569a7c66286a3f75a9
#
_entry.id   0ca7ca7021062a569a7c66286a3f75a9
#
_cell.length_a   1.000
_cell.length_b   1.000
_cell.length_c   1.000
_cell.angle_alpha   90.00
_cell.angle_beta   90.00
_cell.angle_gamma   90.00
#
_symmetry.space_group_name_H-M   'P 1'
#
loop_
_entity.id
_entity.type
_entity.pdbx_description
1 polymer ?
#
loop_
_entity_poly.entity_id
_entity_poly.type
_entity_poly.pdbx_seq_one_letter_code
_entity_poly.pdbx_strand_id
1 'polypeptide(L)'
;MIRIGALAAAMMLALPAAAEAADRAPAACIVARPSDGDIKAYASAFFSEADLADLDALAACLGNPDPAVRDDFAFTLWSEGLRGRYLGDVQMRQSLALFTEMVAGPDDPGGFRRPFAALALSEVARADRIKPFLTGEELHDLAVSAAAYLLSISDYRGFVAGEGWRHGVAHGADLSMQLALNPRLARADADLLLGAVAAQVAPAASPYYRHGEPARLARPVLFLAKRPDIDDAAWANWFRTLHPDASPRWKAAYRSDAGLAAVHNVTAFANALYMTAAETQDPQIRRLAPLAIGLLKALP
;
A
#
# COMPACT_ATOMS: atom_id res chain seq x y z
N MET A 1 -36.93 52.03 -6.00
CA MET A 1 -35.97 51.72 -4.91
C MET A 1 -36.47 50.50 -4.15
N ILE A 2 -35.97 49.35 -4.46
CA ILE A 2 -36.29 48.09 -3.78
C ILE A 2 -34.99 47.55 -3.17
N ARG A 3 -34.95 47.47 -1.86
CA ARG A 3 -33.82 46.89 -1.11
C ARG A 3 -34.02 45.39 -1.01
N ILE A 4 -33.11 44.62 -1.55
CA ILE A 4 -33.01 43.16 -1.39
C ILE A 4 -32.04 42.92 -0.25
N GLY A 5 -32.58 42.45 0.88
CA GLY A 5 -31.77 41.97 2.01
C GLY A 5 -31.31 40.53 1.75
N ALA A 6 -30.02 40.30 1.72
CA ALA A 6 -29.44 38.97 1.70
C ALA A 6 -29.33 38.42 3.13
N LEU A 7 -30.07 37.34 3.42
CA LEU A 7 -29.87 36.50 4.58
C LEU A 7 -28.79 35.47 4.23
N ALA A 8 -27.60 35.59 4.78
CA ALA A 8 -26.60 34.54 4.79
C ALA A 8 -26.79 33.69 6.08
N ALA A 9 -27.36 32.50 5.92
CA ALA A 9 -27.40 31.52 6.98
C ALA A 9 -26.09 30.72 6.93
N ALA A 10 -25.21 30.99 7.89
CA ALA A 10 -24.02 30.18 8.13
C ALA A 10 -24.43 28.89 8.87
N MET A 11 -24.37 27.77 8.14
CA MET A 11 -24.58 26.44 8.70
C MET A 11 -23.22 25.95 9.20
N MET A 12 -22.96 26.14 10.50
CA MET A 12 -21.84 25.50 11.18
C MET A 12 -22.20 24.02 11.35
N LEU A 13 -21.63 23.17 10.54
CA LEU A 13 -21.56 21.73 10.78
C LEU A 13 -20.47 21.50 11.82
N ALA A 14 -20.89 21.10 13.01
CA ALA A 14 -19.99 20.60 14.03
C ALA A 14 -19.34 19.31 13.56
N LEU A 15 -18.02 19.28 13.48
CA LEU A 15 -17.19 18.09 13.40
C LEU A 15 -16.89 17.63 14.84
N PRO A 16 -17.51 16.57 15.37
CA PRO A 16 -17.00 15.93 16.57
C PRO A 16 -16.30 14.66 16.09
N ALA A 17 -15.05 14.48 16.39
CA ALA A 17 -14.31 13.23 16.56
C ALA A 17 -12.79 13.32 16.23
N ALA A 18 -12.30 14.43 15.68
CA ALA A 18 -10.86 14.55 15.39
C ALA A 18 -10.01 15.03 16.59
N ALA A 19 -10.63 15.40 17.71
CA ALA A 19 -9.93 16.02 18.84
C ALA A 19 -9.49 15.01 19.91
N GLU A 20 -9.99 13.79 19.95
CA GLU A 20 -9.63 12.80 20.98
C GLU A 20 -8.46 11.88 20.61
N ALA A 21 -8.04 11.85 19.35
CA ALA A 21 -6.93 10.99 18.90
C ALA A 21 -5.53 11.59 19.16
N ALA A 22 -5.44 12.88 19.47
CA ALA A 22 -4.15 13.60 19.50
C ALA A 22 -3.34 13.44 20.80
N ASP A 23 -3.88 12.85 21.87
CA ASP A 23 -3.25 12.82 23.20
C ASP A 23 -3.02 11.40 23.76
N ARG A 24 -3.15 10.36 22.96
CA ARG A 24 -2.87 8.99 23.40
C ARG A 24 -1.38 8.70 23.21
N ALA A 25 -0.65 8.53 24.31
CA ALA A 25 0.72 8.03 24.23
C ALA A 25 0.75 6.73 23.39
N PRO A 26 1.71 6.57 22.46
CA PRO A 26 1.77 5.36 21.63
C PRO A 26 1.86 4.12 22.53
N ALA A 27 1.01 3.14 22.29
CA ALA A 27 1.03 1.89 23.01
C ALA A 27 2.43 1.26 22.95
N ALA A 28 2.90 0.73 24.07
CA ALA A 28 4.17 0.00 24.10
C ALA A 28 3.97 -1.40 23.50
N CYS A 29 4.97 -1.90 22.79
CA CYS A 29 5.00 -3.30 22.36
C CYS A 29 5.18 -4.22 23.59
N ILE A 30 4.09 -4.65 24.16
CA ILE A 30 4.05 -5.52 25.36
C ILE A 30 3.13 -6.70 25.05
N VAL A 31 3.61 -7.65 24.28
CA VAL A 31 2.86 -8.88 23.97
C VAL A 31 3.75 -10.07 24.32
N ALA A 32 3.20 -10.98 25.12
CA ALA A 32 3.88 -12.23 25.46
C ALA A 32 4.04 -13.09 24.20
N ARG A 33 5.27 -13.54 23.95
CA ARG A 33 5.57 -14.48 22.87
C ARG A 33 5.42 -15.91 23.38
N PRO A 34 4.88 -16.83 22.58
CA PRO A 34 4.97 -18.23 22.91
C PRO A 34 6.44 -18.64 22.89
N SER A 35 6.87 -19.37 23.90
CA SER A 35 8.24 -19.89 24.01
C SER A 35 8.52 -20.98 22.96
N ASP A 36 7.49 -21.77 22.65
CA ASP A 36 7.51 -22.87 21.69
C ASP A 36 6.10 -22.99 21.09
N GLY A 37 5.97 -23.33 19.82
CA GLY A 37 4.68 -23.77 19.35
C GLY A 37 4.22 -23.25 17.99
N ASP A 38 3.10 -23.77 17.57
CA ASP A 38 2.40 -23.42 16.35
C ASP A 38 1.80 -22.01 16.48
N ILE A 39 2.36 -21.08 15.73
CA ILE A 39 1.88 -19.68 15.68
C ILE A 39 0.39 -19.58 15.34
N LYS A 40 -0.17 -20.54 14.59
CA LYS A 40 -1.59 -20.57 14.25
C LYS A 40 -2.46 -20.91 15.47
N ALA A 41 -2.04 -21.89 16.24
CA ALA A 41 -2.72 -22.24 17.47
C ALA A 41 -2.67 -21.07 18.46
N TYR A 42 -1.50 -20.42 18.57
CA TYR A 42 -1.34 -19.21 19.39
C TYR A 42 -2.21 -18.06 18.89
N ALA A 43 -2.25 -17.80 17.57
CA ALA A 43 -3.08 -16.75 16.99
C ALA A 43 -4.57 -16.95 17.29
N SER A 44 -5.06 -18.18 17.16
CA SER A 44 -6.45 -18.49 17.48
C SER A 44 -6.78 -18.20 18.95
N ALA A 45 -5.91 -18.62 19.87
CA ALA A 45 -6.10 -18.37 21.30
C ALA A 45 -6.01 -16.85 21.61
N PHE A 46 -4.97 -16.18 21.12
CA PHE A 46 -4.75 -14.75 21.34
C PHE A 46 -5.96 -13.93 20.91
N PHE A 47 -6.39 -14.02 19.65
CA PHE A 47 -7.49 -13.20 19.14
C PHE A 47 -8.86 -13.57 19.71
N SER A 48 -9.03 -14.77 20.29
CA SER A 48 -10.26 -15.12 21.00
C SER A 48 -10.41 -14.42 22.36
N GLU A 49 -9.29 -14.04 22.97
CA GLU A 49 -9.23 -13.44 24.32
C GLU A 49 -8.82 -11.95 24.30
N ALA A 50 -8.12 -11.51 23.26
CA ALA A 50 -7.56 -10.17 23.13
C ALA A 50 -8.64 -9.09 23.19
N ASP A 51 -8.44 -8.11 24.04
CA ASP A 51 -9.17 -6.85 24.03
C ASP A 51 -8.56 -5.83 23.05
N LEU A 52 -9.12 -4.61 23.00
CA LEU A 52 -8.62 -3.58 22.08
C LEU A 52 -7.24 -3.05 22.50
N ALA A 53 -6.90 -3.09 23.80
CA ALA A 53 -5.57 -2.67 24.28
C ALA A 53 -4.49 -3.68 23.88
N ASP A 54 -4.81 -4.97 23.84
CA ASP A 54 -3.92 -6.01 23.35
C ASP A 54 -3.63 -5.83 21.85
N LEU A 55 -4.65 -5.45 21.05
CA LEU A 55 -4.46 -5.14 19.64
C LEU A 55 -3.58 -3.91 19.43
N ASP A 56 -3.77 -2.85 20.22
CA ASP A 56 -2.93 -1.65 20.20
C ASP A 56 -1.47 -2.01 20.52
N ALA A 57 -1.24 -2.84 21.54
CA ALA A 57 0.09 -3.29 21.93
C ALA A 57 0.75 -4.17 20.86
N LEU A 58 -0.03 -5.07 20.24
CA LEU A 58 0.48 -5.91 19.15
C LEU A 58 0.81 -5.06 17.89
N ALA A 59 -0.02 -4.06 17.56
CA ALA A 59 0.24 -3.15 16.46
C ALA A 59 1.51 -2.31 16.71
N ALA A 60 1.75 -1.89 17.95
CA ALA A 60 2.98 -1.17 18.31
C ALA A 60 4.25 -2.00 18.05
N CYS A 61 4.16 -3.33 18.15
CA CYS A 61 5.26 -4.23 17.83
C CYS A 61 5.71 -4.19 16.37
N LEU A 62 4.86 -3.75 15.43
CA LEU A 62 5.20 -3.60 14.02
C LEU A 62 6.26 -2.51 13.76
N GLY A 63 6.50 -1.61 14.71
CA GLY A 63 7.57 -0.62 14.67
C GLY A 63 8.84 -1.05 15.42
N ASN A 64 8.90 -2.27 15.95
CA ASN A 64 10.04 -2.70 16.75
C ASN A 64 11.31 -2.85 15.89
N PRO A 65 12.48 -2.36 16.34
CA PRO A 65 13.74 -2.51 15.61
C PRO A 65 14.22 -3.96 15.50
N ASP A 66 13.87 -4.83 16.45
CA ASP A 66 14.21 -6.25 16.41
C ASP A 66 13.32 -7.00 15.39
N PRO A 67 13.89 -7.56 14.28
CA PRO A 67 13.13 -8.30 13.30
C PRO A 67 12.42 -9.53 13.88
N ALA A 68 12.98 -10.17 14.91
CA ALA A 68 12.32 -11.30 15.56
C ALA A 68 11.02 -10.88 16.29
N VAL A 69 10.93 -9.59 16.73
CA VAL A 69 9.68 -9.04 17.29
C VAL A 69 8.73 -8.61 16.19
N ARG A 70 9.23 -7.84 15.25
CA ARG A 70 8.47 -7.18 14.20
C ARG A 70 7.98 -8.15 13.13
N ASP A 71 8.90 -8.90 12.53
CA ASP A 71 8.65 -9.76 11.36
C ASP A 71 8.15 -11.13 11.80
N ASP A 72 8.96 -11.84 12.62
CA ASP A 72 8.72 -13.25 12.94
C ASP A 72 7.54 -13.42 13.91
N PHE A 73 7.30 -12.45 14.77
CA PHE A 73 6.21 -12.52 15.75
C PHE A 73 5.03 -11.61 15.38
N ALA A 74 5.16 -10.28 15.45
CA ALA A 74 4.02 -9.38 15.38
C ALA A 74 3.29 -9.43 14.03
N PHE A 75 4.03 -9.30 12.93
CA PHE A 75 3.41 -9.37 11.60
C PHE A 75 2.86 -10.78 11.33
N THR A 76 3.58 -11.83 11.70
CA THR A 76 3.12 -13.21 11.53
C THR A 76 1.83 -13.45 12.32
N LEU A 77 1.76 -12.99 13.57
CA LEU A 77 0.56 -13.12 14.41
C LEU A 77 -0.65 -12.39 13.79
N TRP A 78 -0.47 -11.14 13.35
CA TRP A 78 -1.52 -10.39 12.62
C TRP A 78 -1.96 -11.12 11.36
N SER A 79 -1.01 -11.58 10.57
CA SER A 79 -1.28 -12.29 9.31
C SER A 79 -2.06 -13.58 9.54
N GLU A 80 -1.67 -14.39 10.52
CA GLU A 80 -2.38 -15.62 10.87
C GLU A 80 -3.77 -15.33 11.44
N GLY A 81 -3.91 -14.32 12.30
CA GLY A 81 -5.21 -13.89 12.85
C GLY A 81 -6.21 -13.48 11.76
N LEU A 82 -5.78 -12.61 10.85
CA LEU A 82 -6.59 -12.10 9.75
C LEU A 82 -6.91 -13.20 8.71
N ARG A 83 -5.94 -14.03 8.35
CA ARG A 83 -6.12 -15.15 7.40
C ARG A 83 -6.93 -16.28 7.98
N GLY A 84 -6.73 -16.60 9.25
CA GLY A 84 -7.49 -17.62 10.00
C GLY A 84 -8.90 -17.17 10.35
N ARG A 85 -9.22 -15.86 10.21
CA ARG A 85 -10.50 -15.25 10.61
C ARG A 85 -10.78 -15.41 12.09
N TYR A 86 -9.75 -15.23 12.90
CA TYR A 86 -9.88 -15.32 14.37
C TYR A 86 -10.37 -14.02 15.00
N LEU A 87 -10.32 -12.91 14.26
CA LEU A 87 -10.80 -11.61 14.72
C LEU A 87 -12.32 -11.50 14.57
N GLY A 88 -12.98 -11.02 15.62
CA GLY A 88 -14.38 -10.60 15.57
C GLY A 88 -14.56 -9.26 14.85
N ASP A 89 -15.80 -8.87 14.58
CA ASP A 89 -16.12 -7.65 13.79
C ASP A 89 -15.55 -6.39 14.44
N VAL A 90 -15.59 -6.27 15.78
CA VAL A 90 -15.02 -5.12 16.51
C VAL A 90 -13.51 -5.08 16.33
N GLN A 91 -12.82 -6.20 16.50
CA GLN A 91 -11.37 -6.31 16.32
C GLN A 91 -10.94 -6.02 14.86
N MET A 92 -11.73 -6.47 13.87
CA MET A 92 -11.50 -6.14 12.45
C MET A 92 -11.58 -4.63 12.20
N ARG A 93 -12.58 -3.94 12.78
CA ARG A 93 -12.72 -2.48 12.69
C ARG A 93 -11.58 -1.76 13.38
N GLN A 94 -11.16 -2.22 14.56
CA GLN A 94 -10.01 -1.68 15.26
C GLN A 94 -8.72 -1.84 14.44
N SER A 95 -8.49 -3.02 13.87
CA SER A 95 -7.31 -3.28 13.02
C SER A 95 -7.25 -2.33 11.81
N LEU A 96 -8.38 -2.10 11.15
CA LEU A 96 -8.48 -1.13 10.06
C LEU A 96 -8.09 0.28 10.54
N ALA A 97 -8.68 0.74 11.64
CA ALA A 97 -8.42 2.06 12.19
C ALA A 97 -6.96 2.25 12.60
N LEU A 98 -6.39 1.29 13.36
CA LEU A 98 -5.01 1.30 13.82
C LEU A 98 -4.01 1.38 12.67
N PHE A 99 -4.14 0.49 11.68
CA PHE A 99 -3.18 0.47 10.59
C PHE A 99 -3.34 1.66 9.66
N THR A 100 -4.55 2.17 9.45
CA THR A 100 -4.78 3.40 8.68
C THR A 100 -4.14 4.61 9.37
N GLU A 101 -4.30 4.74 10.70
CA GLU A 101 -3.63 5.77 11.49
C GLU A 101 -2.10 5.64 11.41
N MET A 102 -1.58 4.42 11.55
CA MET A 102 -0.13 4.17 11.49
C MET A 102 0.48 4.51 10.13
N VAL A 103 -0.18 4.21 9.01
CA VAL A 103 0.34 4.55 7.66
C VAL A 103 0.27 6.04 7.37
N ALA A 104 -0.70 6.75 7.95
CA ALA A 104 -0.86 8.19 7.82
C ALA A 104 0.05 8.98 8.79
N GLY A 105 0.52 8.34 9.85
CA GLY A 105 1.33 8.95 10.89
C GLY A 105 2.76 9.30 10.43
N PRO A 106 3.56 9.90 11.32
CA PRO A 106 4.96 10.22 11.04
C PRO A 106 5.82 8.96 10.93
N ASP A 107 6.95 9.10 10.22
CA ASP A 107 7.98 8.08 10.20
C ASP A 107 8.60 7.92 11.59
N ASP A 108 8.84 6.69 12.01
CA ASP A 108 9.65 6.37 13.18
C ASP A 108 11.16 6.46 12.83
N PRO A 109 12.05 6.67 13.80
CA PRO A 109 13.49 6.76 13.53
C PRO A 109 14.06 5.52 12.84
N GLY A 110 13.50 4.35 13.11
CA GLY A 110 13.87 3.10 12.46
C GLY A 110 13.34 2.96 11.04
N GLY A 111 12.24 3.62 10.72
CA GLY A 111 11.53 3.52 9.44
C GLY A 111 10.79 2.20 9.26
N PHE A 112 10.34 1.56 10.34
CA PHE A 112 9.65 0.27 10.31
C PHE A 112 8.15 0.38 10.43
N ARG A 113 7.65 1.29 11.27
CA ARG A 113 6.25 1.36 11.68
C ARG A 113 5.29 1.50 10.49
N ARG A 114 5.49 2.49 9.65
CA ARG A 114 4.62 2.76 8.49
C ARG A 114 4.67 1.64 7.45
N PRO A 115 5.85 1.14 7.01
CA PRO A 115 5.93 0.01 6.10
C PRO A 115 5.21 -1.25 6.60
N PHE A 116 5.41 -1.63 7.86
CA PHE A 116 4.77 -2.81 8.42
C PHE A 116 3.28 -2.62 8.68
N ALA A 117 2.84 -1.40 9.01
CA ALA A 117 1.42 -1.08 9.05
C ALA A 117 0.77 -1.21 7.66
N ALA A 118 1.43 -0.76 6.58
CA ALA A 118 0.93 -0.94 5.22
C ALA A 118 0.85 -2.43 4.84
N LEU A 119 1.82 -3.23 5.26
CA LEU A 119 1.78 -4.67 5.04
C LEU A 119 0.64 -5.34 5.83
N ALA A 120 0.43 -4.98 7.11
CA ALA A 120 -0.68 -5.47 7.92
C ALA A 120 -2.05 -5.01 7.36
N LEU A 121 -2.14 -3.76 6.91
CA LEU A 121 -3.33 -3.21 6.24
C LEU A 121 -3.65 -3.97 4.95
N SER A 122 -2.64 -4.52 4.25
CA SER A 122 -2.86 -5.38 3.10
C SER A 122 -3.60 -6.68 3.46
N GLU A 123 -3.36 -7.23 4.65
CA GLU A 123 -4.10 -8.40 5.14
C GLU A 123 -5.55 -8.06 5.53
N VAL A 124 -5.80 -6.85 6.06
CA VAL A 124 -7.17 -6.34 6.28
C VAL A 124 -7.91 -6.19 4.95
N ALA A 125 -7.28 -5.57 3.94
CA ALA A 125 -7.84 -5.46 2.59
C ALA A 125 -8.09 -6.84 1.95
N ARG A 126 -7.21 -7.81 2.19
CA ARG A 126 -7.39 -9.20 1.78
C ARG A 126 -8.58 -9.85 2.48
N ALA A 127 -8.75 -9.64 3.77
CA ALA A 127 -9.87 -10.20 4.54
C ALA A 127 -11.21 -9.67 4.00
N ASP A 128 -11.31 -8.35 3.72
CA ASP A 128 -12.50 -7.75 3.11
C ASP A 128 -12.78 -8.32 1.71
N ARG A 129 -11.77 -8.45 0.87
CA ARG A 129 -11.92 -9.02 -0.46
C ARG A 129 -12.49 -10.44 -0.45
N ILE A 130 -12.13 -11.26 0.54
CA ILE A 130 -12.57 -12.66 0.68
C ILE A 130 -13.96 -12.74 1.32
N LYS A 131 -14.20 -11.97 2.38
CA LYS A 131 -15.48 -11.86 3.06
C LYS A 131 -15.74 -10.38 3.34
N PRO A 132 -16.54 -9.71 2.49
CA PRO A 132 -16.78 -8.28 2.61
C PRO A 132 -17.32 -7.89 3.98
N PHE A 133 -16.67 -6.87 4.59
CA PHE A 133 -17.11 -6.26 5.83
C PHE A 133 -17.02 -4.73 5.78
N LEU A 134 -16.25 -4.16 4.85
CA LEU A 134 -16.18 -2.72 4.61
C LEU A 134 -17.41 -2.23 3.84
N THR A 135 -17.85 -1.03 4.12
CA THR A 135 -18.77 -0.28 3.26
C THR A 135 -18.06 0.20 1.99
N GLY A 136 -18.80 0.73 1.00
CA GLY A 136 -18.18 1.32 -0.18
C GLY A 136 -17.33 2.54 0.15
N GLU A 137 -17.74 3.36 1.11
CA GLU A 137 -17.01 4.53 1.59
C GLU A 137 -15.71 4.13 2.30
N GLU A 138 -15.76 3.17 3.21
CA GLU A 138 -14.56 2.66 3.89
C GLU A 138 -13.56 2.02 2.92
N LEU A 139 -14.04 1.36 1.86
CA LEU A 139 -13.16 0.80 0.83
C LEU A 139 -12.51 1.91 0.00
N HIS A 140 -13.25 3.00 -0.29
CA HIS A 140 -12.72 4.21 -0.92
C HIS A 140 -11.64 4.85 -0.05
N ASP A 141 -11.92 5.09 1.23
CA ASP A 141 -10.97 5.68 2.19
C ASP A 141 -9.69 4.85 2.31
N LEU A 142 -9.83 3.51 2.29
CA LEU A 142 -8.69 2.60 2.29
C LEU A 142 -7.87 2.73 1.00
N ALA A 143 -8.50 2.88 -0.16
CA ALA A 143 -7.80 3.09 -1.43
C ALA A 143 -7.08 4.46 -1.47
N VAL A 144 -7.72 5.51 -0.96
CA VAL A 144 -7.09 6.84 -0.77
C VAL A 144 -5.87 6.74 0.15
N SER A 145 -6.01 6.04 1.29
CA SER A 145 -4.91 5.84 2.25
C SER A 145 -3.74 5.07 1.62
N ALA A 146 -4.02 4.03 0.83
CA ALA A 146 -3.00 3.25 0.12
C ALA A 146 -2.25 4.10 -0.92
N ALA A 147 -2.96 4.90 -1.71
CA ALA A 147 -2.37 5.80 -2.68
C ALA A 147 -1.53 6.90 -2.00
N ALA A 148 -2.07 7.52 -0.94
CA ALA A 148 -1.37 8.54 -0.16
C ALA A 148 -0.11 7.99 0.49
N TYR A 149 -0.15 6.76 1.04
CA TYR A 149 1.03 6.10 1.59
C TYR A 149 2.12 5.94 0.53
N LEU A 150 1.82 5.36 -0.64
CA LEU A 150 2.79 5.21 -1.73
C LEU A 150 3.41 6.55 -2.14
N LEU A 151 2.59 7.60 -2.28
CA LEU A 151 3.05 8.93 -2.69
C LEU A 151 3.93 9.61 -1.62
N SER A 152 3.76 9.25 -0.36
CA SER A 152 4.49 9.85 0.77
C SER A 152 5.81 9.17 1.11
N ILE A 153 6.16 8.06 0.45
CA ILE A 153 7.39 7.30 0.75
C ILE A 153 8.61 8.15 0.45
N SER A 154 9.45 8.32 1.47
CA SER A 154 10.74 9.00 1.42
C SER A 154 11.90 8.08 1.84
N ASP A 155 11.62 7.04 2.62
CA ASP A 155 12.59 6.01 3.00
C ASP A 155 12.50 4.82 2.02
N TYR A 156 13.52 4.69 1.19
CA TYR A 156 13.62 3.64 0.17
C TYR A 156 14.49 2.44 0.60
N ARG A 157 14.81 2.34 1.88
CA ARG A 157 15.57 1.18 2.38
C ARG A 157 14.73 -0.09 2.22
N GLY A 158 15.35 -1.12 1.64
CA GLY A 158 14.79 -2.47 1.58
C GLY A 158 15.33 -3.31 2.75
N PHE A 159 16.27 -4.22 2.47
CA PHE A 159 16.96 -5.04 3.47
C PHE A 159 18.23 -4.35 3.97
N VAL A 160 18.40 -4.33 5.30
CA VAL A 160 19.62 -3.88 5.95
C VAL A 160 20.10 -5.00 6.87
N ALA A 161 21.35 -5.42 6.71
CA ALA A 161 21.92 -6.51 7.50
C ALA A 161 21.89 -6.17 9.00
N GLY A 162 21.39 -7.08 9.81
CA GLY A 162 21.18 -6.91 11.25
C GLY A 162 19.90 -6.19 11.66
N GLU A 163 19.24 -5.45 10.73
CA GLU A 163 18.02 -4.71 11.01
C GLU A 163 16.77 -5.32 10.32
N GLY A 164 17.00 -6.14 9.29
CA GLY A 164 15.91 -6.74 8.51
C GLY A 164 15.31 -5.80 7.47
N TRP A 165 14.04 -6.03 7.17
CA TRP A 165 13.29 -5.36 6.09
C TRP A 165 12.59 -4.08 6.56
N ARG A 166 12.63 -3.03 5.72
CA ARG A 166 11.69 -1.91 5.76
C ARG A 166 10.69 -2.00 4.62
N HIS A 167 11.20 -2.02 3.39
CA HIS A 167 10.49 -2.40 2.17
C HIS A 167 9.20 -1.62 1.89
N GLY A 168 9.19 -0.31 2.24
CA GLY A 168 7.98 0.51 2.18
C GLY A 168 7.26 0.48 0.83
N VAL A 169 8.00 0.59 -0.27
CA VAL A 169 7.44 0.53 -1.63
C VAL A 169 6.77 -0.82 -1.91
N ALA A 170 7.40 -1.92 -1.52
CA ALA A 170 6.85 -3.25 -1.75
C ALA A 170 5.59 -3.51 -0.91
N HIS A 171 5.58 -3.07 0.35
CA HIS A 171 4.41 -3.22 1.22
C HIS A 171 3.23 -2.35 0.75
N GLY A 172 3.49 -1.12 0.29
CA GLY A 172 2.46 -0.29 -0.35
C GLY A 172 1.93 -0.88 -1.65
N ALA A 173 2.80 -1.53 -2.43
CA ALA A 173 2.40 -2.26 -3.63
C ALA A 173 1.55 -3.50 -3.29
N ASP A 174 1.86 -4.23 -2.19
CA ASP A 174 1.04 -5.36 -1.73
C ASP A 174 -0.35 -4.91 -1.26
N LEU A 175 -0.44 -3.79 -0.55
CA LEU A 175 -1.73 -3.19 -0.18
C LEU A 175 -2.53 -2.81 -1.43
N SER A 176 -1.91 -2.11 -2.38
CA SER A 176 -2.52 -1.75 -3.66
C SER A 176 -2.96 -2.98 -4.46
N MET A 177 -2.20 -4.08 -4.41
CA MET A 177 -2.54 -5.35 -5.06
C MET A 177 -3.80 -5.97 -4.43
N GLN A 178 -3.95 -5.98 -3.11
CA GLN A 178 -5.14 -6.54 -2.48
C GLN A 178 -6.40 -5.73 -2.81
N LEU A 179 -6.27 -4.40 -2.91
CA LEU A 179 -7.34 -3.52 -3.38
C LEU A 179 -7.66 -3.76 -4.86
N ALA A 180 -6.65 -3.88 -5.72
CA ALA A 180 -6.82 -4.18 -7.14
C ALA A 180 -7.56 -5.51 -7.39
N LEU A 181 -7.40 -6.48 -6.50
CA LEU A 181 -8.09 -7.76 -6.52
C LEU A 181 -9.53 -7.69 -5.98
N ASN A 182 -9.94 -6.60 -5.34
CA ASN A 182 -11.27 -6.47 -4.78
C ASN A 182 -12.28 -6.10 -5.88
N PRO A 183 -13.29 -6.94 -6.18
CA PRO A 183 -14.26 -6.66 -7.25
C PRO A 183 -15.16 -5.45 -6.95
N ARG A 184 -15.22 -5.00 -5.69
CA ARG A 184 -16.00 -3.84 -5.25
C ARG A 184 -15.23 -2.52 -5.36
N LEU A 185 -13.93 -2.56 -5.69
CA LEU A 185 -13.13 -1.34 -5.86
C LEU A 185 -13.74 -0.46 -6.96
N ALA A 186 -14.00 0.81 -6.68
CA ALA A 186 -14.53 1.73 -7.67
C ALA A 186 -13.46 2.05 -8.75
N ARG A 187 -13.93 2.45 -9.95
CA ARG A 187 -13.01 2.83 -11.05
C ARG A 187 -12.11 4.01 -10.66
N ALA A 188 -12.67 5.02 -10.00
CA ALA A 188 -11.89 6.16 -9.55
C ALA A 188 -10.76 5.77 -8.59
N ASP A 189 -11.01 4.79 -7.71
CA ASP A 189 -10.01 4.28 -6.78
C ASP A 189 -8.92 3.48 -7.51
N ALA A 190 -9.29 2.71 -8.53
CA ALA A 190 -8.32 2.05 -9.40
C ALA A 190 -7.40 3.05 -10.11
N ASP A 191 -7.94 4.17 -10.58
CA ASP A 191 -7.17 5.25 -11.20
C ASP A 191 -6.23 5.95 -10.19
N LEU A 192 -6.67 6.15 -8.93
CA LEU A 192 -5.81 6.66 -7.83
C LEU A 192 -4.62 5.72 -7.58
N LEU A 193 -4.88 4.42 -7.45
CA LEU A 193 -3.83 3.43 -7.24
C LEU A 193 -2.85 3.37 -8.41
N LEU A 194 -3.34 3.42 -9.66
CA LEU A 194 -2.50 3.47 -10.86
C LEU A 194 -1.61 4.73 -10.88
N GLY A 195 -2.14 5.88 -10.47
CA GLY A 195 -1.37 7.12 -10.35
C GLY A 195 -0.25 7.01 -9.32
N ALA A 196 -0.54 6.46 -8.13
CA ALA A 196 0.43 6.26 -7.07
C ALA A 196 1.52 5.25 -7.46
N VAL A 197 1.15 4.15 -8.13
CA VAL A 197 2.11 3.18 -8.67
C VAL A 197 3.02 3.84 -9.70
N ALA A 198 2.48 4.60 -10.66
CA ALA A 198 3.27 5.29 -11.67
C ALA A 198 4.30 6.25 -11.06
N ALA A 199 3.90 6.98 -10.00
CA ALA A 199 4.81 7.87 -9.28
C ALA A 199 5.98 7.13 -8.62
N GLN A 200 5.75 5.88 -8.17
CA GLN A 200 6.77 5.05 -7.53
C GLN A 200 7.60 4.22 -8.51
N VAL A 201 7.20 4.06 -9.76
CA VAL A 201 8.03 3.36 -10.75
C VAL A 201 9.36 4.10 -10.99
N ALA A 202 9.32 5.43 -11.01
CA ALA A 202 10.53 6.26 -11.12
C ALA A 202 10.38 7.52 -10.23
N PRO A 203 10.47 7.38 -8.90
CA PRO A 203 10.23 8.47 -7.98
C PRO A 203 11.26 9.59 -8.11
N ALA A 204 10.86 10.80 -7.71
CA ALA A 204 11.72 11.99 -7.83
C ALA A 204 13.03 11.87 -7.03
N ALA A 205 13.02 11.16 -5.89
CA ALA A 205 14.21 10.88 -5.09
C ALA A 205 15.21 9.95 -5.80
N SER A 206 14.79 9.29 -6.87
CA SER A 206 15.62 8.45 -7.74
C SER A 206 16.48 7.41 -6.99
N PRO A 207 15.91 6.62 -6.06
CA PRO A 207 16.64 5.50 -5.47
C PRO A 207 16.88 4.42 -6.52
N TYR A 208 17.93 3.61 -6.35
CA TYR A 208 18.02 2.33 -7.07
C TYR A 208 17.19 1.28 -6.34
N TYR A 209 16.21 0.72 -7.01
CA TYR A 209 15.48 -0.44 -6.53
C TYR A 209 16.30 -1.72 -6.69
N ARG A 210 16.57 -2.41 -5.60
CA ARG A 210 17.46 -3.61 -5.56
C ARG A 210 16.81 -4.81 -4.89
N HIS A 211 15.64 -4.64 -4.28
CA HIS A 211 15.02 -5.64 -3.43
C HIS A 211 13.68 -6.14 -3.99
N GLY A 212 13.47 -5.99 -5.31
CA GLY A 212 12.29 -6.50 -6.01
C GLY A 212 11.10 -5.54 -6.03
N GLU A 213 11.28 -4.27 -5.63
CA GLU A 213 10.24 -3.24 -5.64
C GLU A 213 9.54 -3.10 -7.00
N PRO A 214 10.26 -3.09 -8.15
CA PRO A 214 9.61 -2.98 -9.46
C PRO A 214 8.64 -4.13 -9.74
N ALA A 215 9.01 -5.35 -9.39
CA ALA A 215 8.14 -6.51 -9.57
C ALA A 215 6.93 -6.48 -8.64
N ARG A 216 7.07 -5.91 -7.43
CA ARG A 216 5.93 -5.69 -6.53
C ARG A 216 4.99 -4.62 -7.07
N LEU A 217 5.51 -3.50 -7.56
CA LEU A 217 4.72 -2.44 -8.21
C LEU A 217 3.98 -2.92 -9.47
N ALA A 218 4.52 -3.91 -10.18
CA ALA A 218 3.85 -4.50 -11.34
C ALA A 218 2.59 -5.29 -10.97
N ARG A 219 2.50 -5.88 -9.77
CA ARG A 219 1.37 -6.73 -9.36
C ARG A 219 0.01 -6.03 -9.37
N PRO A 220 -0.18 -4.88 -8.71
CA PRO A 220 -1.46 -4.18 -8.78
C PRO A 220 -1.86 -3.82 -10.21
N VAL A 221 -0.91 -3.46 -11.08
CA VAL A 221 -1.18 -3.16 -12.50
C VAL A 221 -1.70 -4.40 -13.24
N LEU A 222 -1.06 -5.56 -13.05
CA LEU A 222 -1.50 -6.82 -13.65
C LEU A 222 -2.92 -7.22 -13.22
N PHE A 223 -3.28 -7.00 -11.95
CA PHE A 223 -4.63 -7.32 -11.48
C PHE A 223 -5.66 -6.28 -11.91
N LEU A 224 -5.32 -5.00 -11.95
CA LEU A 224 -6.18 -3.96 -12.51
C LEU A 224 -6.41 -4.14 -14.02
N ALA A 225 -5.47 -4.76 -14.75
CA ALA A 225 -5.67 -5.10 -16.15
C ALA A 225 -6.87 -6.01 -16.41
N LYS A 226 -7.28 -6.80 -15.42
CA LYS A 226 -8.46 -7.69 -15.52
C LYS A 226 -9.79 -6.94 -15.45
N ARG A 227 -9.78 -5.67 -15.11
CA ARG A 227 -10.99 -4.85 -14.99
C ARG A 227 -11.54 -4.47 -16.37
N PRO A 228 -12.81 -4.74 -16.66
CA PRO A 228 -13.43 -4.41 -17.95
C PRO A 228 -13.68 -2.91 -18.12
N ASP A 229 -13.73 -2.13 -17.02
CA ASP A 229 -13.95 -0.70 -17.01
C ASP A 229 -12.65 0.12 -17.24
N ILE A 230 -11.49 -0.53 -17.43
CA ILE A 230 -10.24 0.10 -17.86
C ILE A 230 -9.94 -0.36 -19.28
N ASP A 231 -10.29 0.46 -20.26
CA ASP A 231 -10.12 0.14 -21.68
C ASP A 231 -8.67 0.31 -22.16
N ASP A 232 -8.41 -0.07 -23.40
CA ASP A 232 -7.08 0.00 -24.00
C ASP A 232 -6.56 1.43 -24.14
N ALA A 233 -7.46 2.42 -24.32
CA ALA A 233 -7.07 3.81 -24.40
C ALA A 233 -6.59 4.33 -23.03
N ALA A 234 -7.27 3.94 -21.96
CA ALA A 234 -6.84 4.25 -20.59
C ALA A 234 -5.48 3.64 -20.26
N TRP A 235 -5.25 2.38 -20.66
CA TRP A 235 -3.94 1.73 -20.52
C TRP A 235 -2.85 2.43 -21.33
N ALA A 236 -3.09 2.74 -22.60
CA ALA A 236 -2.15 3.48 -23.42
C ALA A 236 -1.81 4.85 -22.82
N ASN A 237 -2.80 5.54 -22.23
CA ASN A 237 -2.61 6.82 -21.54
C ASN A 237 -1.76 6.64 -20.28
N TRP A 238 -2.03 5.62 -19.48
CA TRP A 238 -1.26 5.36 -18.27
C TRP A 238 0.20 5.04 -18.59
N PHE A 239 0.49 4.18 -19.56
CA PHE A 239 1.87 3.88 -19.98
C PHE A 239 2.61 5.12 -20.48
N ARG A 240 1.92 6.07 -21.12
CA ARG A 240 2.53 7.34 -21.54
C ARG A 240 3.05 8.17 -20.36
N THR A 241 2.48 8.05 -19.17
CA THR A 241 2.99 8.74 -17.97
C THR A 241 4.38 8.26 -17.55
N LEU A 242 4.72 7.01 -17.91
CA LEU A 242 6.02 6.40 -17.65
C LEU A 242 7.02 6.62 -18.80
N HIS A 243 6.56 7.12 -19.94
CA HIS A 243 7.37 7.27 -21.14
C HIS A 243 8.41 8.37 -20.98
N PRO A 244 9.63 8.22 -21.58
CA PRO A 244 10.68 9.24 -21.53
C PRO A 244 10.25 10.62 -22.01
N ASP A 245 9.34 10.69 -22.98
CA ASP A 245 8.85 11.98 -23.50
C ASP A 245 7.95 12.73 -22.50
N ALA A 246 7.46 12.05 -21.45
CA ALA A 246 6.61 12.66 -20.43
C ALA A 246 7.34 13.63 -19.50
N SER A 247 8.70 13.58 -19.45
CA SER A 247 9.47 14.44 -18.54
C SER A 247 10.85 14.80 -19.10
N PRO A 248 11.26 16.08 -18.99
CA PRO A 248 12.60 16.54 -19.41
C PRO A 248 13.78 15.82 -18.74
N ARG A 249 13.56 15.19 -17.58
CA ARG A 249 14.60 14.45 -16.85
C ARG A 249 15.25 13.35 -17.68
N TRP A 250 14.50 12.75 -18.61
CA TRP A 250 14.99 11.66 -19.45
C TRP A 250 16.06 12.11 -20.46
N LYS A 251 16.07 13.40 -20.86
CA LYS A 251 17.09 13.95 -21.75
C LYS A 251 18.51 13.91 -21.16
N ALA A 252 18.59 13.84 -19.83
CA ALA A 252 19.86 13.77 -19.10
C ALA A 252 20.01 12.44 -18.33
N ALA A 253 19.25 11.41 -18.69
CA ALA A 253 19.19 10.16 -17.93
C ALA A 253 20.58 9.54 -17.72
N TYR A 254 21.42 9.51 -18.73
CA TYR A 254 22.79 8.96 -18.65
C TYR A 254 23.85 9.95 -18.13
N ARG A 255 23.45 11.11 -17.62
CA ARG A 255 24.38 12.14 -17.14
C ARG A 255 24.40 12.29 -15.62
N SER A 256 23.61 11.49 -14.91
CA SER A 256 23.53 11.52 -13.44
C SER A 256 23.12 10.15 -12.88
N ASP A 257 23.54 9.90 -11.65
CA ASP A 257 23.15 8.71 -10.90
C ASP A 257 21.62 8.60 -10.77
N ALA A 258 20.95 9.71 -10.49
CA ALA A 258 19.49 9.79 -10.42
C ALA A 258 18.81 9.42 -11.74
N GLY A 259 19.38 9.86 -12.86
CA GLY A 259 18.90 9.50 -14.19
C GLY A 259 19.05 8.00 -14.48
N LEU A 260 20.23 7.44 -14.18
CA LEU A 260 20.51 6.03 -14.33
C LEU A 260 19.61 5.17 -13.45
N ALA A 261 19.37 5.58 -12.19
CA ALA A 261 18.43 4.92 -11.30
C ALA A 261 17.01 4.91 -11.87
N ALA A 262 16.54 6.02 -12.43
CA ALA A 262 15.23 6.09 -13.07
C ALA A 262 15.12 5.12 -14.26
N VAL A 263 16.11 5.08 -15.15
CA VAL A 263 16.17 4.13 -16.29
C VAL A 263 16.14 2.69 -15.76
N HIS A 264 16.96 2.38 -14.76
CA HIS A 264 17.01 1.05 -14.14
C HIS A 264 15.65 0.63 -13.60
N ASN A 265 15.00 1.50 -12.83
CA ASN A 265 13.73 1.18 -12.17
C ASN A 265 12.60 0.97 -13.18
N VAL A 266 12.49 1.84 -14.20
CA VAL A 266 11.47 1.69 -15.25
C VAL A 266 11.73 0.43 -16.08
N THR A 267 13.01 0.16 -16.42
CA THR A 267 13.39 -1.07 -17.13
C THR A 267 12.98 -2.31 -16.35
N ALA A 268 13.32 -2.37 -15.05
CA ALA A 268 12.98 -3.50 -14.19
C ALA A 268 11.46 -3.68 -14.05
N PHE A 269 10.71 -2.58 -13.90
CA PHE A 269 9.26 -2.60 -13.84
C PHE A 269 8.64 -3.08 -15.15
N ALA A 270 9.03 -2.52 -16.29
CA ALA A 270 8.51 -2.89 -17.59
C ALA A 270 8.83 -4.35 -17.95
N ASN A 271 10.02 -4.85 -17.60
CA ASN A 271 10.37 -6.26 -17.73
C ASN A 271 9.48 -7.17 -16.89
N ALA A 272 9.22 -6.83 -15.62
CA ALA A 272 8.34 -7.60 -14.75
C ALA A 272 6.90 -7.68 -15.29
N LEU A 273 6.38 -6.57 -15.82
CA LEU A 273 5.08 -6.54 -16.51
C LEU A 273 5.10 -7.39 -17.77
N TYR A 274 6.10 -7.19 -18.64
CA TYR A 274 6.20 -7.86 -19.91
C TYR A 274 6.28 -9.39 -19.75
N MET A 275 7.14 -9.88 -18.88
CA MET A 275 7.28 -11.32 -18.64
C MET A 275 5.97 -11.95 -18.22
N THR A 276 5.28 -11.36 -17.25
CA THR A 276 3.98 -11.91 -16.81
C THR A 276 2.91 -11.78 -17.87
N ALA A 277 2.83 -10.63 -18.56
CA ALA A 277 1.81 -10.38 -19.56
C ALA A 277 2.03 -11.22 -20.86
N ALA A 278 3.27 -11.52 -21.23
CA ALA A 278 3.58 -12.32 -22.40
C ALA A 278 3.26 -13.82 -22.20
N GLU A 279 3.46 -14.33 -20.98
CA GLU A 279 3.31 -15.77 -20.68
C GLU A 279 1.90 -16.17 -20.20
N THR A 280 1.09 -15.20 -19.76
CA THR A 280 -0.26 -15.51 -19.27
C THR A 280 -1.22 -15.94 -20.38
N GLN A 281 -2.20 -16.78 -20.02
CA GLN A 281 -3.33 -17.11 -20.89
C GLN A 281 -4.49 -16.11 -20.78
N ASP A 282 -4.47 -15.23 -19.75
CA ASP A 282 -5.51 -14.22 -19.56
C ASP A 282 -5.36 -13.07 -20.59
N PRO A 283 -6.32 -12.89 -21.51
CA PRO A 283 -6.21 -11.89 -22.57
C PRO A 283 -6.20 -10.46 -22.01
N GLN A 284 -6.83 -10.23 -20.87
CA GLN A 284 -6.86 -8.91 -20.23
C GLN A 284 -5.49 -8.50 -19.68
N ILE A 285 -4.72 -9.45 -19.18
CA ILE A 285 -3.35 -9.20 -18.74
C ILE A 285 -2.42 -9.13 -19.96
N ARG A 286 -2.61 -10.05 -20.94
CA ARG A 286 -1.77 -10.14 -22.15
C ARG A 286 -1.75 -8.84 -22.96
N ARG A 287 -2.84 -8.05 -22.97
CA ARG A 287 -2.90 -6.74 -23.68
C ARG A 287 -1.89 -5.72 -23.17
N LEU A 288 -1.31 -5.92 -21.98
CA LEU A 288 -0.25 -5.05 -21.48
C LEU A 288 1.12 -5.34 -22.10
N ALA A 289 1.35 -6.53 -22.67
CA ALA A 289 2.66 -6.90 -23.21
C ALA A 289 3.17 -5.96 -24.32
N PRO A 290 2.37 -5.57 -25.34
CA PRO A 290 2.81 -4.61 -26.35
C PRO A 290 3.09 -3.21 -25.77
N LEU A 291 2.41 -2.80 -24.73
CA LEU A 291 2.64 -1.52 -24.04
C LEU A 291 3.94 -1.55 -23.24
N ALA A 292 4.19 -2.63 -22.49
CA ALA A 292 5.42 -2.81 -21.71
C ALA A 292 6.66 -2.89 -22.62
N ILE A 293 6.61 -3.64 -23.73
CA ILE A 293 7.72 -3.69 -24.70
C ILE A 293 7.90 -2.35 -25.43
N GLY A 294 6.81 -1.64 -25.70
CA GLY A 294 6.85 -0.27 -26.24
C GLY A 294 7.59 0.68 -25.31
N LEU A 295 7.30 0.63 -24.01
CA LEU A 295 8.00 1.42 -22.98
C LEU A 295 9.49 1.07 -22.94
N LEU A 296 9.87 -0.23 -22.95
CA LEU A 296 11.26 -0.68 -22.96
C LEU A 296 12.04 -0.15 -24.17
N LYS A 297 11.41 -0.13 -25.36
CA LYS A 297 12.03 0.37 -26.60
C LYS A 297 12.18 1.90 -26.64
N ALA A 298 11.40 2.61 -25.84
CA ALA A 298 11.42 4.06 -25.77
C ALA A 298 12.44 4.59 -24.75
N LEU A 299 12.92 3.74 -23.84
CA LEU A 299 13.97 4.14 -22.90
C LEU A 299 15.26 4.49 -23.64
N PRO A 300 15.98 5.54 -23.16
CA PRO A 300 17.18 6.02 -23.83
C PRO A 300 18.30 4.99 -23.83
#